data_86f1f00bee41df3ebc7fdb03b91ce2b1
#
_entry.id   86f1f00bee41df3ebc7fdb03b91ce2b1
#
_cell.length_a   1.000
_cell.length_b   1.000
_cell.length_c   1.000
_cell.angle_alpha   90.00
_cell.angle_beta   90.00
_cell.angle_gamma   90.00
#
_symmetry.space_group_name_H-M   'P 1'
#
loop_
_entity.id
_entity.type
_entity.pdbx_description
1 polymer ?
#
loop_
_entity_poly.entity_id
_entity_poly.type
_entity_poly.pdbx_seq_one_letter_code
_entity_poly.pdbx_strand_id
1 'polypeptide(L)'
;MPSSPSVFSSASRLWRTSRAGDYLGLLLLALSNVTLMLTEPFHKMFTIDDPRLKYPHALIERVSVPYLLVLAVLVPLGTILAWTGVLQKGKPFLQSSLLGLGNSLLLASFITDFIKQGVGRPRPDLIDRCQPREDTPHNELVTFKVCYQTNHHILHDGFRSFPSGHSSTAFAGLLYLSLFLAGQFSVFRPGADLVRACAAFSATILAGYIAISRLEDYRHDYADVTVGSWIGILCAYFSYRRYFHPLRSVRCNEPYKIPSEENGYEGVKGEDHDDEDEERGRRGRLSDIEMGMVRG
;
A
#
# COMPACT_ATOMS: atom_id res chain seq x y z
N MET A 1 -15.84 23.70 -43.46
CA MET A 1 -14.43 23.70 -43.04
C MET A 1 -14.39 23.24 -41.60
N PRO A 2 -13.73 22.14 -41.24
CA PRO A 2 -13.60 21.75 -39.85
C PRO A 2 -12.73 22.79 -39.12
N SER A 3 -13.26 23.39 -38.08
CA SER A 3 -12.53 24.33 -37.22
C SER A 3 -11.31 23.63 -36.61
N SER A 4 -10.13 24.21 -36.78
CA SER A 4 -8.89 23.70 -36.12
C SER A 4 -9.11 23.60 -34.60
N PRO A 5 -8.76 22.48 -33.94
CA PRO A 5 -8.94 22.34 -32.51
C PRO A 5 -8.12 23.42 -31.80
N SER A 6 -8.77 24.13 -30.87
CA SER A 6 -8.08 25.17 -30.09
C SER A 6 -6.90 24.56 -29.32
N VAL A 7 -5.80 25.30 -29.10
CA VAL A 7 -4.62 24.89 -28.35
C VAL A 7 -5.01 24.35 -26.97
N PHE A 8 -6.08 24.90 -26.37
CA PHE A 8 -6.64 24.45 -25.10
C PHE A 8 -7.22 23.02 -25.15
N SER A 9 -7.89 22.68 -26.26
CA SER A 9 -8.45 21.33 -26.45
C SER A 9 -7.34 20.27 -26.65
N SER A 10 -6.28 20.66 -27.34
CA SER A 10 -5.11 19.79 -27.55
C SER A 10 -4.30 19.55 -26.26
N ALA A 11 -4.12 20.58 -25.44
CA ALA A 11 -3.43 20.46 -24.13
C ALA A 11 -4.24 19.61 -23.13
N SER A 12 -5.55 19.82 -23.04
CA SER A 12 -6.42 19.02 -22.15
C SER A 12 -6.49 17.55 -22.59
N ARG A 13 -6.42 17.29 -23.86
CA ARG A 13 -6.34 15.95 -24.44
C ARG A 13 -5.05 15.26 -24.07
N LEU A 14 -3.90 15.92 -24.30
CA LEU A 14 -2.58 15.38 -23.94
C LEU A 14 -2.50 15.09 -22.43
N TRP A 15 -3.05 15.96 -21.60
CA TRP A 15 -3.13 15.76 -20.14
C TRP A 15 -3.87 14.49 -19.75
N ARG A 16 -5.01 14.21 -20.37
CA ARG A 16 -5.83 13.01 -20.08
C ARG A 16 -5.18 11.73 -20.61
N THR A 17 -4.70 11.75 -21.86
CA THR A 17 -4.12 10.55 -22.51
C THR A 17 -2.78 10.15 -21.94
N SER A 18 -1.97 11.11 -21.45
CA SER A 18 -0.65 10.84 -20.85
C SER A 18 -0.70 10.44 -19.37
N ARG A 19 -1.88 10.50 -18.71
CA ARG A 19 -2.02 10.36 -17.24
C ARG A 19 -1.15 11.36 -16.45
N ALA A 20 -0.91 12.54 -16.99
CA ALA A 20 -0.08 13.58 -16.39
C ALA A 20 -0.54 13.95 -14.97
N GLY A 21 -1.86 13.94 -14.71
CA GLY A 21 -2.41 14.14 -13.36
C GLY A 21 -1.98 13.09 -12.34
N ASP A 22 -1.85 11.81 -12.74
CA ASP A 22 -1.40 10.74 -11.86
C ASP A 22 0.10 10.91 -11.54
N TYR A 23 0.94 11.25 -12.52
CA TYR A 23 2.37 11.54 -12.30
C TYR A 23 2.57 12.76 -11.41
N LEU A 24 1.80 13.84 -11.62
CA LEU A 24 1.85 15.02 -10.75
C LEU A 24 1.43 14.67 -9.32
N GLY A 25 0.38 13.87 -9.16
CA GLY A 25 -0.07 13.39 -7.85
C GLY A 25 1.01 12.58 -7.14
N LEU A 26 1.70 11.67 -7.82
CA LEU A 26 2.83 10.91 -7.27
C LEU A 26 4.00 11.82 -6.88
N LEU A 27 4.32 12.82 -7.71
CA LEU A 27 5.35 13.80 -7.39
C LEU A 27 5.01 14.59 -6.13
N LEU A 28 3.78 15.10 -6.02
CA LEU A 28 3.32 15.83 -4.84
C LEU A 28 3.35 14.94 -3.57
N LEU A 29 2.93 13.68 -3.67
CA LEU A 29 3.04 12.72 -2.57
C LEU A 29 4.51 12.47 -2.18
N ALA A 30 5.39 12.32 -3.16
CA ALA A 30 6.82 12.11 -2.89
C ALA A 30 7.44 13.33 -2.18
N LEU A 31 7.17 14.55 -2.66
CA LEU A 31 7.63 15.78 -2.02
C LEU A 31 7.08 15.93 -0.59
N SER A 32 5.80 15.62 -0.38
CA SER A 32 5.18 15.65 0.94
C SER A 32 5.82 14.64 1.89
N ASN A 33 6.14 13.42 1.42
CA ASN A 33 6.86 12.42 2.23
C ASN A 33 8.25 12.93 2.63
N VAL A 34 9.00 13.52 1.71
CA VAL A 34 10.32 14.11 2.02
C VAL A 34 10.19 15.21 3.09
N THR A 35 9.18 16.08 2.97
CA THR A 35 8.94 17.14 3.97
C THR A 35 8.64 16.54 5.35
N LEU A 36 7.80 15.50 5.44
CA LEU A 36 7.50 14.82 6.70
C LEU A 36 8.72 14.11 7.30
N MET A 37 9.61 13.55 6.47
CA MET A 37 10.86 12.94 6.96
C MET A 37 11.80 13.96 7.61
N LEU A 38 11.83 15.19 7.12
CA LEU A 38 12.67 16.27 7.63
C LEU A 38 12.08 16.97 8.86
N THR A 39 10.81 16.69 9.21
CA THR A 39 10.13 17.29 10.35
C THR A 39 10.37 16.47 11.61
N GLU A 40 10.62 17.11 12.75
CA GLU A 40 10.71 16.43 14.03
C GLU A 40 9.33 15.97 14.51
N PRO A 41 9.21 14.73 15.06
CA PRO A 41 7.95 14.24 15.58
C PRO A 41 7.58 14.97 16.88
N PHE A 42 6.30 15.02 17.19
CA PHE A 42 5.84 15.37 18.52
C PHE A 42 6.40 14.35 19.55
N HIS A 43 6.90 14.82 20.69
CA HIS A 43 7.43 13.99 21.76
C HIS A 43 6.41 13.90 22.89
N LYS A 44 5.64 12.82 22.92
CA LYS A 44 4.68 12.58 23.98
C LYS A 44 5.40 12.35 25.31
N MET A 45 4.91 12.97 26.39
CA MET A 45 5.42 12.73 27.74
C MET A 45 5.25 11.25 28.12
N PHE A 46 6.20 10.72 28.90
CA PHE A 46 6.23 9.31 29.33
C PHE A 46 6.69 9.22 30.78
N THR A 47 6.56 8.05 31.39
CA THR A 47 7.14 7.77 32.70
C THR A 47 8.23 6.70 32.56
N ILE A 48 9.33 6.86 33.26
CA ILE A 48 10.47 5.91 33.23
C ILE A 48 10.12 4.57 33.86
N ASP A 49 9.05 4.51 34.66
CA ASP A 49 8.61 3.31 35.34
C ASP A 49 7.61 2.47 34.57
N ASP A 50 7.11 2.95 33.40
CA ASP A 50 6.18 2.19 32.55
C ASP A 50 6.87 0.91 32.02
N PRO A 51 6.44 -0.30 32.45
CA PRO A 51 7.06 -1.55 32.02
C PRO A 51 6.95 -1.81 30.51
N ARG A 52 5.98 -1.15 29.84
CA ARG A 52 5.77 -1.27 28.39
C ARG A 52 6.83 -0.54 27.58
N LEU A 53 7.67 0.32 28.21
CA LEU A 53 8.73 1.08 27.54
C LEU A 53 10.14 0.57 27.89
N LYS A 54 10.27 -0.52 28.67
CA LYS A 54 11.53 -1.05 29.21
C LYS A 54 12.10 -2.24 28.42
N TYR A 55 11.57 -2.49 27.23
CA TYR A 55 12.09 -3.57 26.38
C TYR A 55 13.47 -3.20 25.79
N PRO A 56 14.32 -4.19 25.53
CA PRO A 56 15.64 -3.96 24.97
C PRO A 56 15.56 -3.43 23.53
N HIS A 57 16.47 -2.52 23.20
CA HIS A 57 16.60 -2.01 21.84
C HIS A 57 17.28 -3.05 20.94
N ALA A 58 16.57 -3.53 19.92
CA ALA A 58 17.14 -4.46 18.94
C ALA A 58 18.14 -3.75 18.04
N LEU A 59 19.44 -4.05 18.24
CA LEU A 59 20.53 -3.55 17.39
C LEU A 59 20.51 -4.19 16.00
N ILE A 60 20.07 -5.45 15.90
CA ILE A 60 19.91 -6.19 14.64
C ILE A 60 18.44 -6.52 14.51
N GLU A 61 17.78 -5.87 13.55
CA GLU A 61 16.37 -6.12 13.25
C GLU A 61 16.22 -7.35 12.35
N ARG A 62 15.18 -8.20 12.60
CA ARG A 62 14.84 -9.34 11.74
C ARG A 62 14.56 -8.91 10.29
N VAL A 63 13.85 -7.80 10.15
CA VAL A 63 13.62 -7.16 8.85
C VAL A 63 14.05 -5.71 8.96
N SER A 64 15.25 -5.39 8.50
CA SER A 64 15.78 -4.03 8.46
C SER A 64 15.08 -3.19 7.37
N VAL A 65 15.18 -1.86 7.46
CA VAL A 65 14.59 -0.95 6.45
C VAL A 65 15.06 -1.27 5.02
N PRO A 66 16.36 -1.48 4.73
CA PRO A 66 16.77 -1.87 3.38
C PRO A 66 16.15 -3.18 2.91
N TYR A 67 16.03 -4.17 3.81
CA TYR A 67 15.43 -5.46 3.47
C TYR A 67 13.93 -5.33 3.21
N LEU A 68 13.23 -4.51 4.00
CA LEU A 68 11.83 -4.14 3.73
C LEU A 68 11.66 -3.53 2.33
N LEU A 69 12.53 -2.58 1.93
CA LEU A 69 12.44 -1.94 0.61
C LEU A 69 12.67 -2.94 -0.52
N VAL A 70 13.60 -3.88 -0.36
CA VAL A 70 13.77 -4.97 -1.32
C VAL A 70 12.48 -5.78 -1.45
N LEU A 71 11.92 -6.24 -0.34
CA LEU A 71 10.74 -7.11 -0.35
C LEU A 71 9.47 -6.39 -0.80
N ALA A 72 9.21 -5.19 -0.28
CA ALA A 72 7.94 -4.49 -0.49
C ALA A 72 7.93 -3.57 -1.73
N VAL A 73 9.08 -3.24 -2.29
CA VAL A 73 9.19 -2.36 -3.46
C VAL A 73 9.82 -3.09 -4.65
N LEU A 74 11.06 -3.61 -4.49
CA LEU A 74 11.79 -4.18 -5.62
C LEU A 74 11.21 -5.52 -6.09
N VAL A 75 10.73 -6.37 -5.19
CA VAL A 75 10.08 -7.64 -5.57
C VAL A 75 8.78 -7.38 -6.35
N PRO A 76 7.82 -6.55 -5.89
CA PRO A 76 6.65 -6.19 -6.71
C PRO A 76 7.01 -5.55 -8.04
N LEU A 77 7.93 -4.59 -8.04
CA LEU A 77 8.40 -3.93 -9.26
C LEU A 77 8.97 -4.93 -10.25
N GLY A 78 9.91 -5.76 -9.83
CA GLY A 78 10.56 -6.78 -10.67
C GLY A 78 9.55 -7.79 -11.21
N THR A 79 8.58 -8.22 -10.38
CA THR A 79 7.52 -9.14 -10.81
C THR A 79 6.63 -8.51 -11.88
N ILE A 80 6.20 -7.26 -11.71
CA ILE A 80 5.38 -6.54 -12.71
C ILE A 80 6.15 -6.35 -14.02
N LEU A 81 7.42 -5.98 -13.95
CA LEU A 81 8.28 -5.81 -15.13
C LEU A 81 8.48 -7.14 -15.87
N ALA A 82 8.81 -8.21 -15.15
CA ALA A 82 8.97 -9.54 -15.72
C ALA A 82 7.67 -10.05 -16.35
N TRP A 83 6.53 -9.90 -15.65
CA TRP A 83 5.21 -10.27 -16.15
C TRP A 83 4.87 -9.56 -17.46
N THR A 84 5.08 -8.25 -17.49
CA THR A 84 4.80 -7.42 -18.66
C THR A 84 5.69 -7.79 -19.84
N GLY A 85 6.98 -8.03 -19.58
CA GLY A 85 7.96 -8.39 -20.60
C GLY A 85 7.72 -9.78 -21.18
N VAL A 86 7.52 -10.80 -20.34
CA VAL A 86 7.30 -12.20 -20.76
C VAL A 86 5.99 -12.35 -21.53
N LEU A 87 4.90 -11.72 -21.07
CA LEU A 87 3.60 -11.79 -21.74
C LEU A 87 3.39 -10.73 -22.82
N GLN A 88 4.43 -9.96 -23.15
CA GLN A 88 4.41 -8.90 -24.16
C GLN A 88 3.22 -7.95 -24.03
N LYS A 89 2.83 -7.64 -22.76
CA LYS A 89 1.77 -6.68 -22.47
C LYS A 89 2.20 -5.28 -22.91
N GLY A 90 1.27 -4.51 -23.47
CA GLY A 90 1.58 -3.18 -24.02
C GLY A 90 1.99 -2.15 -22.97
N LYS A 91 2.57 -1.01 -23.43
CA LYS A 91 2.97 0.12 -22.56
C LYS A 91 1.86 0.62 -21.61
N PRO A 92 0.57 0.73 -22.03
CA PRO A 92 -0.51 1.17 -21.12
C PRO A 92 -0.72 0.24 -19.93
N PHE A 93 -0.54 -1.07 -20.12
CA PHE A 93 -0.62 -2.06 -19.05
C PHE A 93 0.49 -1.85 -18.00
N LEU A 94 1.73 -1.73 -18.46
CA LEU A 94 2.88 -1.48 -17.60
C LEU A 94 2.72 -0.16 -16.84
N GLN A 95 2.31 0.91 -17.53
CA GLN A 95 2.08 2.22 -16.94
C GLN A 95 1.03 2.17 -15.82
N SER A 96 -0.11 1.52 -16.05
CA SER A 96 -1.17 1.37 -15.05
C SER A 96 -0.69 0.59 -13.82
N SER A 97 0.06 -0.50 -14.04
CA SER A 97 0.59 -1.33 -12.96
C SER A 97 1.61 -0.60 -12.10
N LEU A 98 2.52 0.16 -12.73
CA LEU A 98 3.55 0.93 -12.01
C LEU A 98 2.97 2.15 -11.28
N LEU A 99 2.04 2.87 -11.90
CA LEU A 99 1.34 3.98 -11.24
C LEU A 99 0.55 3.49 -10.03
N GLY A 100 -0.10 2.34 -10.14
CA GLY A 100 -0.84 1.74 -9.04
C GLY A 100 0.09 1.33 -7.88
N LEU A 101 1.21 0.67 -8.16
CA LEU A 101 2.21 0.32 -7.14
C LEU A 101 2.79 1.58 -6.47
N GLY A 102 3.21 2.56 -7.27
CA GLY A 102 3.75 3.83 -6.77
C GLY A 102 2.75 4.59 -5.90
N ASN A 103 1.49 4.69 -6.35
CA ASN A 103 0.42 5.31 -5.57
C ASN A 103 0.17 4.59 -4.24
N SER A 104 0.14 3.26 -4.24
CA SER A 104 -0.03 2.46 -3.03
C SER A 104 1.05 2.74 -1.99
N LEU A 105 2.31 2.68 -2.40
CA LEU A 105 3.47 2.88 -1.52
C LEU A 105 3.56 4.31 -1.00
N LEU A 106 3.47 5.31 -1.88
CA LEU A 106 3.62 6.72 -1.50
C LEU A 106 2.46 7.21 -0.65
N LEU A 107 1.23 6.78 -0.95
CA LEU A 107 0.06 7.14 -0.16
C LEU A 107 0.10 6.51 1.23
N ALA A 108 0.47 5.22 1.33
CA ALA A 108 0.61 4.54 2.62
C ALA A 108 1.72 5.17 3.47
N SER A 109 2.87 5.51 2.86
CA SER A 109 3.96 6.21 3.53
C SER A 109 3.50 7.58 4.03
N PHE A 110 2.85 8.37 3.18
CA PHE A 110 2.36 9.71 3.54
C PHE A 110 1.40 9.67 4.74
N ILE A 111 0.37 8.81 4.69
CA ILE A 111 -0.60 8.68 5.79
C ILE A 111 0.10 8.23 7.08
N THR A 112 0.99 7.23 6.98
CA THR A 112 1.74 6.71 8.11
C THR A 112 2.61 7.77 8.77
N ASP A 113 3.41 8.49 7.97
CA ASP A 113 4.35 9.48 8.50
C ASP A 113 3.63 10.74 9.00
N PHE A 114 2.54 11.14 8.34
CA PHE A 114 1.69 12.22 8.84
C PHE A 114 1.14 11.94 10.24
N ILE A 115 0.63 10.72 10.47
CA ILE A 115 0.12 10.31 11.79
C ILE A 115 1.28 10.20 12.80
N LYS A 116 2.45 9.65 12.39
CA LYS A 116 3.63 9.55 13.25
C LYS A 116 4.07 10.90 13.81
N GLN A 117 4.13 11.90 12.95
CA GLN A 117 4.56 13.24 13.33
C GLN A 117 3.63 13.87 14.38
N GLY A 118 2.31 13.66 14.24
CA GLY A 118 1.31 14.25 15.15
C GLY A 118 1.12 13.48 16.45
N VAL A 119 1.26 12.15 16.45
CA VAL A 119 0.98 11.31 17.64
C VAL A 119 2.17 11.22 18.58
N GLY A 120 3.38 11.11 18.07
CA GLY A 120 4.62 11.07 18.87
C GLY A 120 4.64 9.96 19.92
N ARG A 121 4.07 8.77 19.61
CA ARG A 121 3.97 7.67 20.58
C ARG A 121 5.33 7.09 20.91
N PRO A 122 5.69 6.95 22.21
CA PRO A 122 6.88 6.22 22.65
C PRO A 122 6.89 4.77 22.14
N ARG A 123 8.06 4.29 21.71
CA ARG A 123 8.28 2.87 21.36
C ARG A 123 8.47 2.02 22.61
N PRO A 124 8.21 0.70 22.54
CA PRO A 124 8.46 -0.22 23.65
C PRO A 124 9.92 -0.24 24.13
N ASP A 125 10.89 0.08 23.28
CA ASP A 125 12.32 0.16 23.56
C ASP A 125 12.81 1.59 23.94
N LEU A 126 11.87 2.52 24.28
CA LEU A 126 12.23 3.92 24.50
C LEU A 126 13.22 4.11 25.65
N ILE A 127 13.05 3.44 26.79
CA ILE A 127 13.89 3.65 27.97
C ILE A 127 15.35 3.26 27.68
N ASP A 128 15.54 2.15 26.99
CA ASP A 128 16.89 1.70 26.58
C ASP A 128 17.54 2.67 25.58
N ARG A 129 16.77 3.29 24.67
CA ARG A 129 17.26 4.35 23.78
C ARG A 129 17.56 5.65 24.50
N CYS A 130 16.67 6.07 25.41
CA CYS A 130 16.71 7.33 26.11
C CYS A 130 17.89 7.41 27.06
N GLN A 131 18.21 6.29 27.76
CA GLN A 131 19.20 6.26 28.85
C GLN A 131 18.91 7.40 29.84
N PRO A 132 17.82 7.35 30.63
CA PRO A 132 17.42 8.43 31.51
C PRO A 132 18.53 8.77 32.51
N ARG A 133 18.65 10.04 32.88
CA ARG A 133 19.57 10.49 33.93
C ARG A 133 19.16 9.88 35.28
N GLU A 134 20.13 9.64 36.17
CA GLU A 134 19.92 9.05 37.49
C GLU A 134 19.00 9.89 38.40
N ASP A 135 18.98 11.23 38.22
CA ASP A 135 18.14 12.16 38.95
C ASP A 135 16.72 12.31 38.40
N THR A 136 16.35 11.49 37.39
CA THR A 136 15.02 11.54 36.77
C THR A 136 13.95 11.09 37.79
N PRO A 137 12.88 11.89 38.00
CA PRO A 137 11.84 11.55 38.96
C PRO A 137 11.07 10.27 38.56
N HIS A 138 10.80 9.44 39.60
CA HIS A 138 10.03 8.22 39.43
C HIS A 138 8.52 8.49 39.53
N ASN A 139 7.70 7.72 38.85
CA ASN A 139 6.24 7.79 38.82
C ASN A 139 5.66 9.14 38.39
N GLU A 140 6.44 9.99 37.73
CA GLU A 140 6.00 11.26 37.17
C GLU A 140 6.13 11.25 35.62
N LEU A 141 5.34 12.12 34.97
CA LEU A 141 5.44 12.34 33.55
C LEU A 141 6.62 13.26 33.27
N VAL A 142 7.55 12.75 32.45
CA VAL A 142 8.77 13.44 32.03
C VAL A 142 8.77 13.68 30.51
N THR A 143 9.57 14.64 30.09
CA THR A 143 9.82 14.91 28.67
C THR A 143 11.10 14.23 28.20
N PHE A 144 11.34 14.16 26.92
CA PHE A 144 12.57 13.61 26.32
C PHE A 144 13.86 14.29 26.80
N LYS A 145 13.79 15.46 27.45
CA LYS A 145 14.95 16.21 27.99
C LYS A 145 15.68 15.49 29.11
N VAL A 146 15.05 14.51 29.76
CA VAL A 146 15.69 13.65 30.77
C VAL A 146 16.63 12.61 30.18
N CYS A 147 16.59 12.41 28.85
CA CYS A 147 17.39 11.42 28.15
C CYS A 147 18.86 11.88 28.02
N TYR A 148 19.78 10.98 28.31
CA TYR A 148 21.22 11.17 28.12
C TYR A 148 21.70 10.91 26.68
N GLN A 149 20.84 10.24 25.87
CA GLN A 149 21.16 9.92 24.48
C GLN A 149 21.41 11.18 23.64
N THR A 150 22.60 11.29 23.08
CA THR A 150 23.03 12.43 22.25
C THR A 150 22.75 12.23 20.75
N ASN A 151 22.54 10.98 20.31
CA ASN A 151 22.19 10.70 18.93
C ASN A 151 20.72 11.03 18.70
N HIS A 152 20.46 12.21 18.09
CA HIS A 152 19.10 12.67 17.77
C HIS A 152 18.30 11.66 16.96
N HIS A 153 18.91 10.96 16.01
CA HIS A 153 18.19 9.98 15.19
C HIS A 153 17.66 8.82 16.05
N ILE A 154 18.45 8.26 16.96
CA ILE A 154 18.07 7.16 17.84
C ILE A 154 16.95 7.61 18.78
N LEU A 155 17.11 8.81 19.38
CA LEU A 155 16.15 9.35 20.33
C LEU A 155 14.80 9.69 19.69
N HIS A 156 14.81 10.45 18.59
CA HIS A 156 13.58 10.87 17.90
C HIS A 156 12.83 9.70 17.26
N ASP A 157 13.54 8.70 16.73
CA ASP A 157 12.92 7.47 16.26
C ASP A 157 12.21 6.71 17.40
N GLY A 158 12.68 6.86 18.64
CA GLY A 158 12.01 6.34 19.84
C GLY A 158 10.59 6.88 20.08
N PHE A 159 10.22 8.03 19.48
CA PHE A 159 8.88 8.63 19.55
C PHE A 159 8.06 8.43 18.28
N ARG A 160 8.51 7.57 17.37
CA ARG A 160 7.84 7.28 16.10
C ARG A 160 7.23 5.86 16.07
N SER A 161 6.56 5.46 17.17
CA SER A 161 5.98 4.11 17.25
C SER A 161 4.72 3.96 16.41
N PHE A 162 3.75 4.85 16.53
CA PHE A 162 2.43 4.69 15.95
C PHE A 162 2.21 5.58 14.72
N PRO A 163 1.68 5.00 13.64
CA PRO A 163 1.53 3.58 13.34
C PRO A 163 2.83 2.96 12.79
N SER A 164 2.86 1.61 12.66
CA SER A 164 4.06 0.90 12.14
C SER A 164 4.29 1.15 10.66
N GLY A 165 5.44 1.78 10.33
CA GLY A 165 5.85 2.03 8.94
C GLY A 165 6.24 0.75 8.18
N HIS A 166 6.86 -0.23 8.84
CA HIS A 166 7.15 -1.53 8.25
C HIS A 166 5.88 -2.26 7.83
N SER A 167 4.86 -2.26 8.70
CA SER A 167 3.58 -2.91 8.40
C SER A 167 2.85 -2.23 7.26
N SER A 168 2.76 -0.89 7.27
CA SER A 168 2.05 -0.16 6.22
C SER A 168 2.74 -0.29 4.86
N THR A 169 4.07 -0.20 4.80
CA THR A 169 4.82 -0.35 3.56
C THR A 169 4.78 -1.79 3.03
N ALA A 170 4.91 -2.79 3.93
CA ALA A 170 4.83 -4.20 3.54
C ALA A 170 3.47 -4.53 2.91
N PHE A 171 2.37 -4.16 3.57
CA PHE A 171 1.04 -4.39 3.01
C PHE A 171 0.78 -3.54 1.76
N ALA A 172 1.23 -2.28 1.71
CA ALA A 172 1.06 -1.45 0.52
C ALA A 172 1.71 -2.05 -0.73
N GLY A 173 2.92 -2.59 -0.61
CA GLY A 173 3.64 -3.19 -1.74
C GLY A 173 3.23 -4.63 -2.03
N LEU A 174 3.26 -5.50 -1.02
CA LEU A 174 3.07 -6.94 -1.20
C LEU A 174 1.60 -7.33 -1.38
N LEU A 175 0.64 -6.65 -0.72
CA LEU A 175 -0.77 -6.88 -1.03
C LEU A 175 -1.13 -6.31 -2.40
N TYR A 176 -0.55 -5.17 -2.80
CA TYR A 176 -0.73 -4.69 -4.18
C TYR A 176 -0.26 -5.74 -5.19
N LEU A 177 0.91 -6.36 -4.97
CA LEU A 177 1.39 -7.48 -5.77
C LEU A 177 0.43 -8.67 -5.75
N SER A 178 -0.10 -9.03 -4.58
CA SER A 178 -1.08 -10.12 -4.46
C SER A 178 -2.36 -9.83 -5.25
N LEU A 179 -2.88 -8.61 -5.19
CA LEU A 179 -4.05 -8.20 -5.96
C LEU A 179 -3.78 -8.22 -7.47
N PHE A 180 -2.59 -7.75 -7.87
CA PHE A 180 -2.13 -7.82 -9.26
C PHE A 180 -2.10 -9.27 -9.77
N LEU A 181 -1.43 -10.16 -9.04
CA LEU A 181 -1.34 -11.58 -9.39
C LEU A 181 -2.71 -12.26 -9.36
N ALA A 182 -3.57 -11.95 -8.38
CA ALA A 182 -4.92 -12.48 -8.30
C ALA A 182 -5.77 -12.10 -9.53
N GLY A 183 -5.62 -10.88 -10.04
CA GLY A 183 -6.22 -10.45 -11.30
C GLY A 183 -5.64 -11.18 -12.50
N GLN A 184 -4.30 -11.30 -12.60
CA GLN A 184 -3.65 -11.98 -13.73
C GLN A 184 -3.97 -13.47 -13.78
N PHE A 185 -4.08 -14.15 -12.64
CA PHE A 185 -4.46 -15.57 -12.54
C PHE A 185 -5.97 -15.79 -12.53
N SER A 186 -6.77 -14.73 -12.53
CA SER A 186 -8.25 -14.79 -12.44
C SER A 186 -8.73 -15.60 -11.24
N VAL A 187 -8.08 -15.45 -10.08
CA VAL A 187 -8.27 -16.30 -8.88
C VAL A 187 -9.69 -16.31 -8.35
N PHE A 188 -10.43 -15.21 -8.48
CA PHE A 188 -11.80 -15.08 -8.01
C PHE A 188 -12.87 -15.45 -9.04
N ARG A 189 -12.45 -16.10 -10.14
CA ARG A 189 -13.36 -16.57 -11.20
C ARG A 189 -13.52 -18.08 -11.15
N PRO A 190 -14.66 -18.61 -11.60
CA PRO A 190 -14.88 -20.06 -11.71
C PRO A 190 -13.77 -20.74 -12.54
N GLY A 191 -13.28 -21.88 -12.06
CA GLY A 191 -12.21 -22.64 -12.70
C GLY A 191 -10.78 -22.26 -12.29
N ALA A 192 -10.59 -21.30 -11.38
CA ALA A 192 -9.30 -21.07 -10.76
C ALA A 192 -8.98 -22.19 -9.77
N ASP A 193 -7.73 -22.68 -9.82
CA ASP A 193 -7.23 -23.70 -8.91
C ASP A 193 -6.60 -23.10 -7.64
N LEU A 194 -6.45 -23.93 -6.61
CA LEU A 194 -5.89 -23.52 -5.33
C LEU A 194 -4.42 -23.09 -5.45
N VAL A 195 -3.66 -23.66 -6.38
CA VAL A 195 -2.24 -23.32 -6.57
C VAL A 195 -2.09 -21.87 -7.01
N ARG A 196 -2.93 -21.42 -7.96
CA ARG A 196 -2.96 -20.00 -8.40
C ARG A 196 -3.34 -19.07 -7.24
N ALA A 197 -4.30 -19.47 -6.41
CA ALA A 197 -4.68 -18.69 -5.24
C ALA A 197 -3.52 -18.59 -4.24
N CYS A 198 -2.87 -19.71 -3.90
CA CYS A 198 -1.71 -19.73 -3.00
C CYS A 198 -0.56 -18.87 -3.56
N ALA A 199 -0.25 -19.00 -4.85
CA ALA A 199 0.78 -18.20 -5.51
C ALA A 199 0.46 -16.70 -5.46
N ALA A 200 -0.78 -16.30 -5.74
CA ALA A 200 -1.19 -14.90 -5.69
C ALA A 200 -1.09 -14.31 -4.28
N PHE A 201 -1.50 -15.06 -3.23
CA PHE A 201 -1.54 -14.53 -1.87
C PHE A 201 -0.27 -14.78 -1.05
N SER A 202 0.73 -15.48 -1.58
CA SER A 202 2.02 -15.71 -0.89
C SER A 202 2.70 -14.39 -0.48
N ALA A 203 2.61 -13.34 -1.31
CA ALA A 203 3.16 -12.02 -0.98
C ALA A 203 2.42 -11.35 0.20
N THR A 204 1.10 -11.54 0.33
CA THR A 204 0.36 -11.04 1.50
C THR A 204 0.77 -11.76 2.78
N ILE A 205 1.06 -13.06 2.73
CA ILE A 205 1.58 -13.82 3.88
C ILE A 205 2.93 -13.27 4.30
N LEU A 206 3.80 -12.95 3.34
CA LEU A 206 5.09 -12.32 3.62
C LEU A 206 4.92 -10.93 4.27
N ALA A 207 3.94 -10.13 3.83
CA ALA A 207 3.62 -8.85 4.48
C ALA A 207 3.23 -9.05 5.95
N GLY A 208 2.42 -10.09 6.24
CA GLY A 208 2.07 -10.48 7.60
C GLY A 208 3.29 -10.85 8.45
N TYR A 209 4.22 -11.63 7.91
CA TYR A 209 5.48 -11.96 8.59
C TYR A 209 6.30 -10.71 8.92
N ILE A 210 6.46 -9.78 7.95
CA ILE A 210 7.16 -8.50 8.17
C ILE A 210 6.48 -7.71 9.30
N ALA A 211 5.15 -7.67 9.33
CA ALA A 211 4.40 -6.99 10.37
C ALA A 211 4.61 -7.62 11.77
N ILE A 212 4.58 -8.95 11.85
CA ILE A 212 4.82 -9.70 13.11
C ILE A 212 6.26 -9.52 13.61
N SER A 213 7.25 -9.48 12.71
CA SER A 213 8.65 -9.26 13.09
C SER A 213 8.88 -7.97 13.89
N ARG A 214 7.98 -6.96 13.75
CA ARG A 214 8.08 -5.70 14.52
C ARG A 214 7.71 -5.86 15.98
N LEU A 215 6.82 -6.81 16.29
CA LEU A 215 6.48 -7.17 17.67
C LEU A 215 7.63 -7.94 18.32
N GLU A 216 8.21 -8.88 17.58
CA GLU A 216 9.33 -9.72 18.04
C GLU A 216 10.61 -8.91 18.31
N ASP A 217 10.81 -7.82 17.58
CA ASP A 217 11.94 -6.90 17.77
C ASP A 217 11.64 -5.80 18.80
N TYR A 218 10.48 -5.82 19.49
CA TYR A 218 10.03 -4.79 20.44
C TYR A 218 10.05 -3.36 19.89
N ARG A 219 9.93 -3.22 18.56
CA ARG A 219 9.94 -1.90 17.90
C ARG A 219 8.58 -1.24 17.90
N HIS A 220 7.52 -2.03 17.99
CA HIS A 220 6.12 -1.61 17.89
C HIS A 220 5.24 -2.45 18.82
N ASP A 221 4.11 -1.88 19.21
CA ASP A 221 3.03 -2.55 19.93
C ASP A 221 1.98 -3.11 18.92
N TYR A 222 1.10 -3.99 19.38
CA TYR A 222 0.03 -4.59 18.58
C TYR A 222 -0.83 -3.55 17.87
N ALA A 223 -1.19 -2.45 18.55
CA ALA A 223 -1.98 -1.37 17.95
C ALA A 223 -1.22 -0.70 16.80
N ASP A 224 0.09 -0.48 16.94
CA ASP A 224 0.92 0.16 15.90
C ASP A 224 0.96 -0.69 14.63
N VAL A 225 1.14 -2.01 14.82
CA VAL A 225 1.20 -3.00 13.73
C VAL A 225 -0.16 -3.14 13.05
N THR A 226 -1.23 -3.26 13.83
CA THR A 226 -2.59 -3.43 13.29
C THR A 226 -3.01 -2.23 12.46
N VAL A 227 -2.86 -1.01 13.01
CA VAL A 227 -3.24 0.21 12.27
C VAL A 227 -2.34 0.41 11.05
N GLY A 228 -1.03 0.18 11.16
CA GLY A 228 -0.11 0.22 10.02
C GLY A 228 -0.52 -0.76 8.93
N SER A 229 -0.87 -2.00 9.28
CA SER A 229 -1.36 -3.01 8.32
C SER A 229 -2.64 -2.55 7.61
N TRP A 230 -3.61 -2.01 8.34
CA TRP A 230 -4.85 -1.49 7.74
C TRP A 230 -4.59 -0.34 6.78
N ILE A 231 -3.69 0.60 7.11
CA ILE A 231 -3.30 1.68 6.20
C ILE A 231 -2.76 1.08 4.90
N GLY A 232 -1.81 0.13 4.98
CA GLY A 232 -1.24 -0.52 3.82
C GLY A 232 -2.29 -1.27 2.98
N ILE A 233 -3.19 -2.02 3.61
CA ILE A 233 -4.27 -2.77 2.96
C ILE A 233 -5.21 -1.82 2.19
N LEU A 234 -5.66 -0.75 2.83
CA LEU A 234 -6.58 0.21 2.20
C LEU A 234 -5.91 0.93 1.03
N CYS A 235 -4.65 1.35 1.18
CA CYS A 235 -3.90 2.00 0.10
C CYS A 235 -3.65 1.05 -1.08
N ALA A 236 -3.31 -0.21 -0.82
CA ALA A 236 -3.12 -1.22 -1.87
C ALA A 236 -4.41 -1.47 -2.65
N TYR A 237 -5.51 -1.69 -1.93
CA TYR A 237 -6.81 -1.94 -2.56
C TYR A 237 -7.30 -0.74 -3.36
N PHE A 238 -7.27 0.48 -2.78
CA PHE A 238 -7.64 1.72 -3.47
C PHE A 238 -6.80 1.91 -4.74
N SER A 239 -5.47 1.75 -4.65
CA SER A 239 -4.56 1.93 -5.77
C SER A 239 -4.76 0.88 -6.85
N TYR A 240 -5.00 -0.38 -6.50
CA TYR A 240 -5.34 -1.43 -7.46
C TYR A 240 -6.65 -1.09 -8.20
N ARG A 241 -7.73 -0.79 -7.46
CA ARG A 241 -9.06 -0.49 -8.03
C ARG A 241 -9.12 0.78 -8.86
N ARG A 242 -8.18 1.71 -8.64
CA ARG A 242 -8.07 2.91 -9.49
C ARG A 242 -7.65 2.58 -10.93
N TYR A 243 -6.88 1.51 -11.13
CA TYR A 243 -6.29 1.20 -12.43
C TYR A 243 -6.79 -0.11 -13.03
N PHE A 244 -7.33 -1.04 -12.25
CA PHE A 244 -7.74 -2.37 -12.69
C PHE A 244 -9.20 -2.65 -12.38
N HIS A 245 -9.81 -3.49 -13.23
CA HIS A 245 -11.17 -3.98 -13.04
C HIS A 245 -11.31 -4.80 -11.75
N PRO A 246 -12.55 -4.96 -11.21
CA PRO A 246 -12.82 -5.82 -10.06
C PRO A 246 -12.27 -7.23 -10.30
N LEU A 247 -11.75 -7.88 -9.23
CA LEU A 247 -11.18 -9.22 -9.33
C LEU A 247 -12.17 -10.30 -9.79
N ARG A 248 -13.48 -10.03 -9.71
CA ARG A 248 -14.54 -10.92 -10.20
C ARG A 248 -14.93 -10.64 -11.65
N SER A 249 -14.52 -9.50 -12.22
CA SER A 249 -14.80 -9.13 -13.61
C SER A 249 -14.17 -10.11 -14.58
N VAL A 250 -14.77 -10.24 -15.76
CA VAL A 250 -14.20 -10.98 -16.91
C VAL A 250 -12.86 -10.37 -17.34
N ARG A 251 -12.72 -9.05 -17.18
CA ARG A 251 -11.53 -8.28 -17.51
C ARG A 251 -10.58 -8.03 -16.33
N CYS A 252 -10.65 -8.83 -15.26
CA CYS A 252 -9.85 -8.61 -14.04
C CYS A 252 -8.33 -8.56 -14.29
N ASN A 253 -7.86 -9.10 -15.40
CA ASN A 253 -6.45 -9.11 -15.83
C ASN A 253 -6.07 -7.93 -16.72
N GLU A 254 -6.98 -6.98 -16.97
CA GLU A 254 -6.76 -5.80 -17.81
C GLU A 254 -6.92 -4.52 -16.99
N PRO A 255 -6.11 -3.49 -17.26
CA PRO A 255 -6.33 -2.17 -16.71
C PRO A 255 -7.48 -1.47 -17.44
N TYR A 256 -8.10 -0.49 -16.78
CA TYR A 256 -9.04 0.41 -17.45
C TYR A 256 -8.39 1.10 -18.64
N LYS A 257 -9.13 1.18 -19.74
CA LYS A 257 -8.69 1.89 -20.94
C LYS A 257 -8.55 3.39 -20.64
N ILE A 258 -7.53 4.00 -21.22
CA ILE A 258 -7.43 5.46 -21.21
C ILE A 258 -8.49 6.00 -22.17
N PRO A 259 -9.35 6.94 -21.76
CA PRO A 259 -10.37 7.52 -22.66
C PRO A 259 -9.70 8.08 -23.93
N SER A 260 -9.98 7.47 -25.08
CA SER A 260 -9.64 8.02 -26.37
C SER A 260 -10.73 9.04 -26.80
N GLU A 261 -10.45 9.83 -27.82
CA GLU A 261 -11.31 10.95 -28.26
C GLU A 261 -12.77 10.60 -28.55
N GLU A 262 -13.04 9.37 -28.90
CA GLU A 262 -14.32 8.92 -29.44
C GLU A 262 -15.36 8.55 -28.38
N ASN A 263 -14.90 8.18 -27.18
CA ASN A 263 -15.79 7.74 -26.09
C ASN A 263 -15.46 8.52 -24.83
N GLY A 264 -16.19 9.60 -24.59
CA GLY A 264 -16.12 10.36 -23.35
C GLY A 264 -16.37 9.51 -22.09
N TYR A 265 -16.51 10.16 -20.94
CA TYR A 265 -16.73 9.54 -19.60
C TYR A 265 -17.85 8.49 -19.54
N GLU A 266 -18.71 8.40 -20.54
CA GLU A 266 -19.76 7.37 -20.68
C GLU A 266 -19.18 5.96 -20.93
N GLY A 267 -18.02 5.83 -21.58
CA GLY A 267 -17.41 4.52 -21.84
C GLY A 267 -16.95 3.76 -20.60
N VAL A 268 -16.55 4.46 -19.53
CA VAL A 268 -16.09 3.80 -18.29
C VAL A 268 -17.29 3.29 -17.45
N LYS A 269 -18.40 4.02 -17.45
CA LYS A 269 -19.64 3.58 -16.78
C LYS A 269 -20.34 2.44 -17.53
N GLY A 270 -20.26 2.44 -18.86
CA GLY A 270 -20.81 1.37 -19.69
C GLY A 270 -20.04 0.04 -19.54
N GLU A 271 -18.70 0.08 -19.41
CA GLU A 271 -17.89 -1.13 -19.29
C GLU A 271 -18.17 -1.91 -17.98
N ASP A 272 -18.45 -1.24 -16.86
CA ASP A 272 -18.81 -1.90 -15.60
C ASP A 272 -20.24 -2.48 -15.64
N HIS A 273 -21.17 -1.84 -16.36
CA HIS A 273 -22.54 -2.35 -16.56
C HIS A 273 -22.60 -3.53 -17.53
N ASP A 274 -21.84 -3.48 -18.62
CA ASP A 274 -21.75 -4.57 -19.60
C ASP A 274 -21.16 -5.84 -18.97
N ASP A 275 -20.19 -5.72 -18.07
CA ASP A 275 -19.59 -6.85 -17.33
C ASP A 275 -20.61 -7.47 -16.35
N GLU A 276 -21.45 -6.67 -15.68
CA GLU A 276 -22.50 -7.16 -14.77
C GLU A 276 -23.64 -7.83 -15.55
N ASP A 277 -24.03 -7.31 -16.69
CA ASP A 277 -25.08 -7.86 -17.53
C ASP A 277 -24.63 -9.16 -18.22
N GLU A 278 -23.35 -9.26 -18.64
CA GLU A 278 -22.79 -10.50 -19.20
C GLU A 278 -22.68 -11.60 -18.13
N GLU A 279 -22.29 -11.24 -16.88
CA GLU A 279 -22.26 -12.18 -15.77
C GLU A 279 -23.67 -12.64 -15.37
N ARG A 280 -24.65 -11.74 -15.40
CA ARG A 280 -26.07 -12.05 -15.16
C ARG A 280 -26.66 -12.97 -16.24
N GLY A 281 -26.36 -12.69 -17.52
CA GLY A 281 -26.78 -13.51 -18.65
C GLY A 281 -26.13 -14.91 -18.65
N ARG A 282 -24.92 -15.03 -18.11
CA ARG A 282 -24.21 -16.31 -17.96
C ARG A 282 -24.79 -17.15 -16.81
N ARG A 283 -25.14 -16.52 -15.68
CA ARG A 283 -25.83 -17.18 -14.56
C ARG A 283 -27.22 -17.67 -14.96
N GLY A 284 -27.97 -16.88 -15.73
CA GLY A 284 -29.26 -17.30 -16.28
C GLY A 284 -29.15 -18.54 -17.16
N ARG A 285 -28.17 -18.58 -18.05
CA ARG A 285 -27.91 -19.75 -18.93
C ARG A 285 -27.49 -21.02 -18.16
N LEU A 286 -26.71 -20.89 -17.08
CA LEU A 286 -26.31 -22.00 -16.24
C LEU A 286 -27.50 -22.57 -15.45
N SER A 287 -28.38 -21.71 -14.92
CA SER A 287 -29.60 -22.15 -14.23
C SER A 287 -30.57 -22.84 -15.16
N ASP A 288 -30.66 -22.42 -16.44
CA ASP A 288 -31.53 -23.06 -17.43
C ASP A 288 -31.00 -24.43 -17.86
N ILE A 289 -29.67 -24.59 -17.93
CA ILE A 289 -29.02 -25.89 -18.21
C ILE A 289 -29.21 -26.86 -17.03
N GLU A 290 -29.03 -26.39 -15.79
CA GLU A 290 -29.29 -27.23 -14.59
C GLU A 290 -30.75 -27.63 -14.46
N MET A 291 -31.70 -26.73 -14.73
CA MET A 291 -33.12 -27.07 -14.74
C MET A 291 -33.51 -27.99 -15.88
N GLY A 292 -32.81 -27.93 -17.02
CA GLY A 292 -33.00 -28.85 -18.16
C GLY A 292 -32.53 -30.28 -17.86
N MET A 293 -31.43 -30.44 -17.09
CA MET A 293 -30.91 -31.75 -16.67
C MET A 293 -31.74 -32.44 -15.59
N VAL A 294 -32.53 -31.72 -14.82
CA VAL A 294 -33.41 -32.30 -13.76
C VAL A 294 -34.74 -32.80 -14.34
N ARG A 295 -35.09 -32.43 -15.56
CA ARG A 295 -36.34 -32.81 -16.23
C ARG A 295 -36.18 -33.88 -17.32
N GLY A 296 -35.03 -34.41 -17.55
CA GLY A 296 -34.74 -35.55 -18.42
C GLY A 296 -34.37 -36.78 -17.60
#